data_ff39e385db98be7136aeb7ad257dcdec
#
_entry.id   ff39e385db98be7136aeb7ad257dcdec
#
_cell.length_a   1.000
_cell.length_b   1.000
_cell.length_c   1.000
_cell.angle_alpha   90.00
_cell.angle_beta   90.00
_cell.angle_gamma   90.00
#
_symmetry.space_group_name_H-M   'P 1'
#
loop_
_entity.id
_entity.type
_entity.pdbx_description
1 polymer ?
#
loop_
_entity_poly.entity_id
_entity_poly.type
_entity_poly.pdbx_seq_one_letter_code
_entity_poly.pdbx_strand_id
1 'polypeptide(L)'
;MHAMTEQRTDFADLVRQRRAELNISVRRLAEQSVDPETGEHPFKFGWISKLERGESTDAPSEATLRALHVGLSLPLRVVQEAAAAQYLGMQSFIWSQDRTTRVLAARIEEMSDEERRQLADIAETFARRRTQSDGNSD
;
A
#
# COMPACT_ATOMS: atom_id res chain seq x y z
N MET A 1 28.15 -9.71 -8.07
CA MET A 1 27.66 -9.63 -7.67
C MET A 1 26.77 -9.31 -7.83
N HIS A 2 26.19 -9.48 -7.56
CA HIS A 2 25.41 -9.33 -7.29
C HIS A 2 24.51 -9.13 -7.28
N ALA A 3 24.71 -9.28 -7.68
CA ALA A 3 23.97 -9.21 -7.58
C ALA A 3 23.02 -8.92 -7.11
N MET A 4 23.13 -8.86 -6.93
CA MET A 4 22.48 -8.30 -6.12
C MET A 4 21.31 -7.65 -6.49
N THR A 5 20.61 -8.11 -7.20
CA THR A 5 19.29 -7.67 -7.44
C THR A 5 18.41 -8.26 -6.38
N GLU A 6 18.44 -7.62 -5.24
CA GLU A 6 17.40 -7.88 -4.30
C GLU A 6 16.10 -7.58 -5.04
N GLN A 7 15.35 -8.61 -5.32
CA GLN A 7 14.04 -8.47 -5.92
C GLN A 7 13.16 -7.69 -4.95
N ARG A 8 12.60 -6.58 -5.42
CA ARG A 8 11.71 -5.77 -4.57
C ARG A 8 10.43 -6.54 -4.30
N THR A 9 9.94 -6.42 -3.08
CA THR A 9 8.76 -7.16 -2.60
C THR A 9 7.68 -6.23 -2.02
N ASP A 10 7.74 -4.95 -2.35
CA ASP A 10 6.82 -3.94 -1.79
C ASP A 10 5.35 -4.32 -1.94
N PHE A 11 4.96 -4.73 -3.14
CA PHE A 11 3.59 -5.10 -3.45
C PHE A 11 3.21 -6.44 -2.81
N ALA A 12 4.09 -7.42 -2.90
CA ALA A 12 3.87 -8.74 -2.28
C ALA A 12 3.70 -8.60 -0.77
N ASP A 13 4.52 -7.77 -0.14
CA ASP A 13 4.46 -7.52 1.30
C ASP A 13 3.16 -6.83 1.68
N LEU A 14 2.72 -5.84 0.89
CA LEU A 14 1.45 -5.14 1.13
C LEU A 14 0.29 -6.12 1.10
N VAL A 15 0.21 -6.96 0.07
CA VAL A 15 -0.87 -7.92 -0.10
C VAL A 15 -0.89 -8.91 1.07
N ARG A 16 0.27 -9.49 1.39
CA ARG A 16 0.38 -10.47 2.46
C ARG A 16 0.02 -9.88 3.82
N GLN A 17 0.57 -8.72 4.15
CA GLN A 17 0.35 -8.07 5.44
C GLN A 17 -1.10 -7.63 5.60
N ARG A 18 -1.67 -7.02 4.56
CA ARG A 18 -3.06 -6.56 4.63
C ARG A 18 -4.03 -7.74 4.73
N ARG A 19 -3.74 -8.81 3.99
CA ARG A 19 -4.55 -10.03 4.08
C ARG A 19 -4.53 -10.61 5.50
N ALA A 20 -3.35 -10.61 6.14
CA ALA A 20 -3.22 -11.05 7.52
C ALA A 20 -3.99 -10.16 8.48
N GLU A 21 -3.96 -8.85 8.28
CA GLU A 21 -4.73 -7.89 9.09
C GLU A 21 -6.23 -8.13 8.98
N LEU A 22 -6.70 -8.48 7.78
CA LEU A 22 -8.11 -8.77 7.53
C LEU A 22 -8.48 -10.20 7.94
N ASN A 23 -7.48 -11.03 8.24
CA ASN A 23 -7.65 -12.43 8.62
C ASN A 23 -8.44 -13.23 7.57
N ILE A 24 -8.07 -13.08 6.31
CA ILE A 24 -8.70 -13.81 5.19
C ILE A 24 -7.69 -14.66 4.44
N SER A 25 -8.18 -15.73 3.81
CA SER A 25 -7.35 -16.61 2.98
C SER A 25 -7.08 -15.98 1.61
N VAL A 26 -6.11 -16.55 0.87
CA VAL A 26 -5.87 -16.12 -0.51
C VAL A 26 -7.09 -16.33 -1.40
N ARG A 27 -7.83 -17.41 -1.16
CA ARG A 27 -9.07 -17.71 -1.91
C ARG A 27 -10.12 -16.64 -1.63
N ARG A 28 -10.29 -16.28 -0.36
CA ARG A 28 -11.25 -15.26 0.04
C ARG A 28 -10.89 -13.91 -0.55
N LEU A 29 -9.61 -13.57 -0.53
CA LEU A 29 -9.15 -12.33 -1.16
C LEU A 29 -9.50 -12.29 -2.64
N ALA A 30 -9.23 -13.38 -3.37
CA ALA A 30 -9.57 -13.47 -4.79
C ALA A 30 -11.08 -13.32 -5.02
N GLU A 31 -11.90 -13.93 -4.17
CA GLU A 31 -13.36 -13.82 -4.26
C GLU A 31 -13.86 -12.41 -4.02
N GLN A 32 -13.22 -11.67 -3.10
CA GLN A 32 -13.61 -10.31 -2.76
C GLN A 32 -13.04 -9.27 -3.74
N SER A 33 -12.08 -9.66 -4.55
CA SER A 33 -11.39 -8.76 -5.47
C SER A 33 -12.14 -8.67 -6.80
N VAL A 34 -13.13 -7.80 -6.83
CA VAL A 34 -13.96 -7.55 -8.00
C VAL A 34 -13.60 -6.17 -8.54
N ASP A 35 -13.31 -6.07 -9.83
CA ASP A 35 -13.06 -4.79 -10.48
C ASP A 35 -14.38 -3.99 -10.50
N PRO A 36 -14.44 -2.85 -9.81
CA PRO A 36 -15.69 -2.08 -9.75
C PRO A 36 -16.12 -1.49 -11.09
N GLU A 37 -15.22 -1.41 -12.07
CA GLU A 37 -15.59 -0.90 -13.40
C GLU A 37 -16.20 -1.98 -14.30
N THR A 38 -15.77 -3.23 -14.16
CA THR A 38 -16.21 -4.30 -15.06
C THR A 38 -17.08 -5.34 -14.37
N GLY A 39 -17.01 -5.44 -13.03
CA GLY A 39 -17.69 -6.47 -12.27
C GLY A 39 -17.02 -7.84 -12.38
N GLU A 40 -15.84 -7.91 -12.95
CA GLU A 40 -15.11 -9.16 -13.16
C GLU A 40 -14.03 -9.37 -12.11
N HIS A 41 -13.57 -10.63 -12.02
CA HIS A 41 -12.43 -11.03 -11.19
C HIS A 41 -11.21 -11.16 -12.12
N PRO A 42 -10.31 -10.17 -12.16
CA PRO A 42 -9.23 -10.15 -13.16
C PRO A 42 -8.10 -11.14 -12.87
N PHE A 43 -8.10 -11.79 -11.73
CA PHE A 43 -7.06 -12.77 -11.38
C PHE A 43 -7.66 -13.88 -10.51
N LYS A 44 -6.93 -14.99 -10.42
CA LYS A 44 -7.30 -16.13 -9.59
C LYS A 44 -6.38 -16.19 -8.36
N PHE A 45 -6.80 -16.95 -7.34
CA PHE A 45 -6.03 -17.07 -6.10
C PHE A 45 -4.59 -17.57 -6.32
N GLY A 46 -4.37 -18.37 -7.36
CA GLY A 46 -3.03 -18.88 -7.69
C GLY A 46 -2.03 -17.77 -7.97
N TRP A 47 -2.47 -16.69 -8.61
CA TRP A 47 -1.60 -15.53 -8.85
C TRP A 47 -1.19 -14.88 -7.52
N ILE A 48 -2.13 -14.73 -6.58
CA ILE A 48 -1.83 -14.15 -5.26
C ILE A 48 -0.85 -15.05 -4.52
N SER A 49 -1.05 -16.37 -4.57
CA SER A 49 -0.16 -17.32 -3.90
C SER A 49 1.27 -17.21 -4.42
N LYS A 50 1.45 -17.11 -5.74
CA LYS A 50 2.77 -16.92 -6.35
C LYS A 50 3.39 -15.61 -5.90
N LEU A 51 2.61 -14.53 -5.91
CA LEU A 51 3.07 -13.22 -5.50
C LEU A 51 3.58 -13.25 -4.07
N GLU A 52 2.80 -13.82 -3.15
CA GLU A 52 3.17 -13.86 -1.73
C GLU A 52 4.37 -14.75 -1.44
N ARG A 53 4.62 -15.77 -2.26
CA ARG A 53 5.78 -16.64 -2.12
C ARG A 53 7.06 -16.01 -2.69
N GLY A 54 6.95 -14.83 -3.28
CA GLY A 54 8.09 -14.17 -3.89
C GLY A 54 8.47 -14.73 -5.25
N GLU A 55 7.60 -15.53 -5.86
CA GLU A 55 7.85 -16.02 -7.22
C GLU A 55 7.68 -14.88 -8.22
N SER A 56 8.41 -14.96 -9.32
CA SER A 56 8.34 -13.94 -10.36
C SER A 56 6.95 -13.94 -10.99
N THR A 57 6.30 -12.79 -10.99
CA THR A 57 4.99 -12.60 -11.62
C THR A 57 5.07 -11.40 -12.55
N ASP A 58 4.21 -11.39 -13.57
CA ASP A 58 4.07 -10.22 -14.42
C ASP A 58 3.46 -9.06 -13.61
N ALA A 59 3.77 -7.84 -14.02
CA ALA A 59 3.17 -6.66 -13.39
C ALA A 59 1.65 -6.73 -13.52
N PRO A 60 0.92 -6.37 -12.44
CA PRO A 60 -0.53 -6.41 -12.48
C PRO A 60 -1.10 -5.36 -13.44
N SER A 61 -2.25 -5.70 -14.06
CA SER A 61 -2.98 -4.77 -14.89
C SER A 61 -3.72 -3.74 -14.03
N GLU A 62 -4.22 -2.69 -14.68
CA GLU A 62 -5.06 -1.70 -13.98
C GLU A 62 -6.28 -2.37 -13.35
N ALA A 63 -6.90 -3.31 -14.08
CA ALA A 63 -8.07 -4.03 -13.57
C ALA A 63 -7.73 -4.83 -12.32
N THR A 64 -6.56 -5.48 -12.29
CA THR A 64 -6.09 -6.22 -11.12
C THR A 64 -5.91 -5.29 -9.92
N LEU A 65 -5.32 -4.11 -10.13
CA LEU A 65 -5.11 -3.15 -9.05
C LEU A 65 -6.44 -2.60 -8.52
N ARG A 66 -7.40 -2.32 -9.41
CA ARG A 66 -8.73 -1.87 -9.00
C ARG A 66 -9.46 -2.95 -8.17
N ALA A 67 -9.34 -4.20 -8.60
CA ALA A 67 -9.95 -5.31 -7.86
C ALA A 67 -9.30 -5.51 -6.49
N LEU A 68 -7.98 -5.42 -6.43
CA LEU A 68 -7.24 -5.59 -5.18
C LEU A 68 -7.55 -4.49 -4.17
N HIS A 69 -7.71 -3.24 -4.62
CA HIS A 69 -8.04 -2.18 -3.66
C HIS A 69 -9.40 -2.45 -3.00
N VAL A 70 -10.35 -3.03 -3.73
CA VAL A 70 -11.63 -3.42 -3.17
C VAL A 70 -11.44 -4.61 -2.21
N GLY A 71 -10.77 -5.66 -2.67
CA GLY A 71 -10.57 -6.88 -1.88
C GLY A 71 -9.78 -6.66 -0.61
N LEU A 72 -8.81 -5.77 -0.65
CA LEU A 72 -7.96 -5.44 0.50
C LEU A 72 -8.52 -4.29 1.36
N SER A 73 -9.57 -3.64 0.92
CA SER A 73 -10.14 -2.45 1.57
C SER A 73 -9.06 -1.39 1.81
N LEU A 74 -8.30 -1.10 0.77
CA LEU A 74 -7.26 -0.06 0.78
C LEU A 74 -7.56 0.96 -0.32
N PRO A 75 -7.11 2.21 -0.17
CA PRO A 75 -7.21 3.17 -1.27
C PRO A 75 -6.45 2.65 -2.50
N LEU A 76 -7.01 2.88 -3.68
CA LEU A 76 -6.39 2.43 -4.94
C LEU A 76 -4.96 2.93 -5.07
N ARG A 77 -4.70 4.17 -4.69
CA ARG A 77 -3.38 4.77 -4.79
C ARG A 77 -2.32 4.02 -3.99
N VAL A 78 -2.68 3.52 -2.81
CA VAL A 78 -1.76 2.75 -1.97
C VAL A 78 -1.35 1.47 -2.69
N VAL A 79 -2.30 0.77 -3.29
CA VAL A 79 -2.05 -0.44 -4.07
C VAL A 79 -1.20 -0.12 -5.30
N GLN A 80 -1.54 0.94 -6.02
CA GLN A 80 -0.79 1.38 -7.21
C GLN A 80 0.66 1.72 -6.89
N GLU A 81 0.89 2.45 -5.80
CA GLU A 81 2.25 2.85 -5.42
C GLU A 81 3.11 1.66 -5.00
N ALA A 82 2.53 0.70 -4.29
CA ALA A 82 3.25 -0.51 -3.92
C ALA A 82 3.64 -1.31 -5.17
N ALA A 83 2.74 -1.43 -6.15
CA ALA A 83 3.03 -2.10 -7.40
C ALA A 83 4.11 -1.36 -8.19
N ALA A 84 4.03 -0.03 -8.26
CA ALA A 84 5.04 0.78 -8.94
C ALA A 84 6.42 0.61 -8.29
N ALA A 85 6.47 0.55 -6.95
CA ALA A 85 7.71 0.32 -6.24
C ALA A 85 8.31 -1.04 -6.58
N GLN A 86 7.51 -2.09 -6.57
CA GLN A 86 7.99 -3.45 -6.81
C GLN A 86 8.40 -3.68 -8.27
N TYR A 87 7.57 -3.26 -9.22
CA TYR A 87 7.78 -3.61 -10.63
C TYR A 87 8.56 -2.56 -11.42
N LEU A 88 8.55 -1.32 -10.97
CA LEU A 88 9.21 -0.22 -11.67
C LEU A 88 10.33 0.43 -10.84
N GLY A 89 10.54 -0.01 -9.61
CA GLY A 89 11.55 0.56 -8.73
C GLY A 89 11.25 1.98 -8.27
N MET A 90 10.01 2.43 -8.37
CA MET A 90 9.63 3.77 -7.97
C MET A 90 9.47 3.86 -6.46
N GLN A 91 9.92 4.98 -5.88
CA GLN A 91 9.79 5.21 -4.44
C GLN A 91 8.33 5.49 -4.09
N SER A 92 7.87 4.86 -3.02
CA SER A 92 6.54 5.14 -2.48
C SER A 92 6.69 5.79 -1.12
N PHE A 93 6.07 6.95 -0.95
CA PHE A 93 6.06 7.65 0.34
C PHE A 93 4.87 7.23 1.21
N ILE A 94 3.90 6.54 0.64
CA ILE A 94 2.68 6.16 1.35
C ILE A 94 2.82 4.77 1.95
N TRP A 95 3.46 3.84 1.22
CA TRP A 95 3.63 2.49 1.71
C TRP A 95 4.68 2.46 2.83
N SER A 96 4.32 1.87 3.94
CA SER A 96 5.21 1.65 5.08
C SER A 96 4.87 0.32 5.73
N GLN A 97 5.88 -0.34 6.29
CA GLN A 97 5.66 -1.56 7.05
C GLN A 97 5.06 -1.26 8.43
N ASP A 98 5.18 -0.02 8.89
CA ASP A 98 4.56 0.40 10.13
C ASP A 98 3.05 0.57 9.94
N ARG A 99 2.28 -0.13 10.76
CA ARG A 99 0.83 -0.14 10.68
C ARG A 99 0.22 1.26 10.86
N THR A 100 0.75 2.02 11.82
CA THR A 100 0.25 3.37 12.11
C THR A 100 0.42 4.27 10.89
N THR A 101 1.59 4.22 10.25
CA THR A 101 1.86 5.01 9.05
C THR A 101 0.92 4.61 7.90
N ARG A 102 0.68 3.31 7.71
CA ARG A 102 -0.25 2.85 6.66
C ARG A 102 -1.68 3.33 6.92
N VAL A 103 -2.14 3.27 8.18
CA VAL A 103 -3.47 3.74 8.54
C VAL A 103 -3.61 5.23 8.31
N LEU A 104 -2.60 6.01 8.70
CA LEU A 104 -2.60 7.45 8.49
C LEU A 104 -2.62 7.79 7.00
N ALA A 105 -1.80 7.11 6.19
CA ALA A 105 -1.77 7.33 4.75
C ALA A 105 -3.14 7.05 4.12
N ALA A 106 -3.78 5.96 4.52
CA ALA A 106 -5.11 5.60 4.03
C ALA A 106 -6.15 6.66 4.41
N ARG A 107 -6.10 7.16 5.64
CA ARG A 107 -7.03 8.21 6.09
C ARG A 107 -6.83 9.51 5.33
N ILE A 108 -5.57 9.87 5.08
CA ILE A 108 -5.24 11.07 4.31
C ILE A 108 -5.84 11.01 2.90
N GLU A 109 -5.78 9.85 2.27
CA GLU A 109 -6.36 9.68 0.93
C GLU A 109 -7.88 9.85 0.90
N GLU A 110 -8.55 9.56 2.01
CA GLU A 110 -10.01 9.71 2.14
C GLU A 110 -10.44 11.15 2.45
N MET A 111 -9.50 12.01 2.80
CA MET A 111 -9.80 13.39 3.22
C MET A 111 -10.04 14.31 2.04
N SER A 112 -10.84 15.35 2.28
CA SER A 112 -10.99 16.47 1.36
C SER A 112 -9.71 17.33 1.36
N ASP A 113 -9.58 18.19 0.36
CA ASP A 113 -8.45 19.12 0.30
C ASP A 113 -8.38 20.03 1.54
N GLU A 114 -9.54 20.47 2.03
CA GLU A 114 -9.63 21.28 3.23
C GLU A 114 -9.11 20.53 4.45
N GLU A 115 -9.55 19.30 4.62
CA GLU A 115 -9.12 18.45 5.74
C GLU A 115 -7.63 18.17 5.69
N ARG A 116 -7.07 17.93 4.48
CA ARG A 116 -5.63 17.72 4.32
C ARG A 116 -4.83 18.94 4.73
N ARG A 117 -5.32 20.13 4.39
CA ARG A 117 -4.65 21.38 4.79
C ARG A 117 -4.66 21.55 6.31
N GLN A 118 -5.78 21.25 6.96
CA GLN A 118 -5.87 21.31 8.41
C GLN A 118 -4.91 20.33 9.06
N LEU A 119 -4.83 19.11 8.54
CA LEU A 119 -3.91 18.09 9.05
C LEU A 119 -2.45 18.53 8.87
N ALA A 120 -2.13 19.13 7.72
CA ALA A 120 -0.79 19.63 7.45
C ALA A 120 -0.38 20.69 8.46
N ASP A 121 -1.31 21.60 8.83
CA ASP A 121 -1.05 22.62 9.83
C ASP A 121 -0.74 22.01 11.21
N ILE A 122 -1.51 20.98 11.58
CA ILE A 122 -1.28 20.27 12.86
C ILE A 122 0.09 19.59 12.84
N ALA A 123 0.42 18.90 11.74
CA ALA A 123 1.69 18.22 11.61
C ALA A 123 2.87 19.20 11.70
N GLU A 124 2.72 20.38 11.11
CA GLU A 124 3.73 21.41 11.17
C GLU A 124 3.95 21.94 12.57
N THR A 125 2.87 22.07 13.34
CA THR A 125 2.95 22.46 14.74
C THR A 125 3.77 21.46 15.57
N PHE A 126 3.58 20.16 15.34
CA PHE A 126 4.37 19.12 16.00
C PHE A 126 5.86 19.23 15.61
N ALA A 127 6.13 19.47 14.35
CA ALA A 127 7.50 19.60 13.85
C ALA A 127 8.22 20.78 14.50
N ARG A 128 7.52 21.93 14.63
CA ARG A 128 8.07 23.12 15.26
C ARG A 128 8.35 22.91 16.75
N ARG A 129 7.45 22.22 17.45
CA ARG A 129 7.66 21.91 18.88
C ARG A 129 8.90 21.06 19.07
N ARG A 130 9.10 20.07 18.22
CA ARG A 130 10.28 19.20 18.28
C ARG A 130 11.57 19.99 18.09
N THR A 131 11.59 20.90 17.12
CA THR A 131 12.77 21.77 16.87
C THR A 131 13.07 22.64 18.07
N GLN A 132 12.05 23.24 18.69
CA GLN A 132 12.21 24.05 19.87
C GLN A 132 12.72 23.25 21.06
N SER A 133 12.23 22.05 21.25
CA SER A 133 12.67 21.15 22.31
C SER A 133 14.15 20.79 22.14
N ASP A 134 14.57 20.49 20.92
CA ASP A 134 15.97 20.17 20.61
C ASP A 134 16.88 21.40 20.80
N GLY A 135 16.37 22.59 20.48
CA GLY A 135 17.08 23.86 20.66
C GLY A 135 17.28 24.25 22.12
N ASN A 136 16.45 23.77 23.04
CA ASN A 136 16.52 24.06 24.45
C ASN A 136 17.29 23.02 25.26
N SER A 137 17.94 22.08 24.61
CA SER A 137 18.67 20.98 25.29
C SER A 137 20.11 21.32 25.65
N ASP A 138 20.52 22.53 25.45
CA ASP A 138 21.89 22.99 25.81
C ASP A 138 21.94 23.46 27.26
#